data_403821fdd9a8be432370cd59fd3c1c0b
#
_entry.id   403821fdd9a8be432370cd59fd3c1c0b
#
_cell.length_a   1.000
_cell.length_b   1.000
_cell.length_c   1.000
_cell.angle_alpha   90.00
_cell.angle_beta   90.00
_cell.angle_gamma   90.00
#
_symmetry.space_group_name_H-M   'P 1'
#
loop_
_entity.id
_entity.type
_entity.pdbx_description
1 polymer ?
#
loop_
_entity_poly.entity_id
_entity_poly.type
_entity_poly.pdbx_seq_one_letter_code
_entity_poly.pdbx_strand_id
1 'polypeptide(L)'
;MTEFARLEPDDRTVAPMSVCGAMSEGYIGYDLQNAIREELINRGIYKTVSTIITQVRVDPFDIAFSEPSKVIGRYMSKEEADAEEEKGNYVVEEEPGKFRRIIASPMPIDIYEIDAVKALLDADQVVIAAGGGGIPVLQQGSHLKGASAIIEKDYTAAKLAELVGAGTLLFLTAYDKLTIGKGTPEEKVFDTVSATDLHQYIKDGHFPAVTTFPKVDASIRFVTADKERKAVIANLEKAKEGLAGKTGTTITA
;
A
#
# COMPACT_ATOMS: atom_id res chain seq x y z
N MET A 1 15.50 -0.99 3.30
CA MET A 1 15.98 -2.21 2.61
C MET A 1 16.22 -1.98 1.11
N THR A 2 15.31 -1.34 0.37
CA THR A 2 15.56 -0.96 -1.03
C THR A 2 16.83 -0.13 -1.22
N GLU A 3 17.14 0.68 -0.24
CA GLU A 3 18.35 1.50 -0.20
C GLU A 3 19.61 0.66 0.11
N PHE A 4 19.53 -0.27 1.05
CA PHE A 4 20.66 -1.17 1.38
C PHE A 4 21.06 -2.10 0.24
N ALA A 5 20.09 -2.61 -0.53
CA ALA A 5 20.37 -3.45 -1.69
C ALA A 5 21.01 -2.68 -2.86
N ARG A 6 21.03 -1.34 -2.78
CA ARG A 6 21.58 -0.43 -3.80
C ARG A 6 22.84 0.30 -3.37
N LEU A 7 23.25 0.18 -2.12
CA LEU A 7 24.40 0.90 -1.53
C LEU A 7 25.71 0.14 -1.70
N GLU A 8 26.01 -0.42 -2.86
CA GLU A 8 27.31 -1.04 -3.01
C GLU A 8 28.17 -0.35 -4.06
N PRO A 9 29.46 -0.16 -3.72
CA PRO A 9 30.39 0.51 -4.63
C PRO A 9 30.78 -0.39 -5.79
N ASP A 10 30.89 0.24 -6.89
CA ASP A 10 31.77 0.05 -8.06
C ASP A 10 31.73 -1.23 -8.88
N ASP A 11 31.10 -2.35 -8.55
CA ASP A 11 31.09 -3.50 -9.48
C ASP A 11 29.97 -4.53 -9.25
N ARG A 12 28.96 -4.21 -8.47
CA ARG A 12 27.86 -5.13 -8.19
C ARG A 12 26.59 -4.76 -8.93
N THR A 13 25.98 -5.73 -9.55
CA THR A 13 24.68 -5.59 -10.19
C THR A 13 23.64 -5.14 -9.16
N VAL A 14 23.07 -3.98 -9.37
CA VAL A 14 21.96 -3.46 -8.55
C VAL A 14 20.78 -4.41 -8.69
N ALA A 15 20.21 -4.87 -7.55
CA ALA A 15 19.06 -5.75 -7.56
C ALA A 15 17.86 -5.06 -8.24
N PRO A 16 17.10 -5.77 -9.09
CA PRO A 16 15.87 -5.25 -9.67
C PRO A 16 14.87 -4.83 -8.59
N MET A 17 14.02 -3.85 -8.89
CA MET A 17 13.03 -3.34 -7.93
C MET A 17 12.10 -4.44 -7.40
N SER A 18 11.67 -5.37 -8.25
CA SER A 18 10.86 -6.53 -7.87
C SER A 18 11.57 -7.44 -6.86
N VAL A 19 12.87 -7.66 -7.01
CA VAL A 19 13.67 -8.43 -6.05
C VAL A 19 13.77 -7.70 -4.72
N CYS A 20 13.99 -6.38 -4.74
CA CYS A 20 13.97 -5.55 -3.53
C CYS A 20 12.60 -5.61 -2.84
N GLY A 21 11.51 -5.63 -3.59
CA GLY A 21 10.15 -5.84 -3.09
C GLY A 21 10.02 -7.17 -2.36
N ALA A 22 10.43 -8.28 -2.98
CA ALA A 22 10.41 -9.61 -2.38
C ALA A 22 11.25 -9.71 -1.09
N MET A 23 12.44 -9.13 -1.10
CA MET A 23 13.29 -9.05 0.10
C MET A 23 12.62 -8.26 1.23
N SER A 24 11.93 -7.16 0.89
CA SER A 24 11.21 -6.34 1.86
C SER A 24 10.00 -7.08 2.45
N GLU A 25 9.22 -7.77 1.62
CA GLU A 25 8.11 -8.61 2.08
C GLU A 25 8.58 -9.71 3.02
N GLY A 26 9.67 -10.41 2.67
CA GLY A 26 10.24 -11.46 3.50
C GLY A 26 10.74 -10.94 4.85
N TYR A 27 11.49 -9.83 4.85
CA TYR A 27 12.04 -9.25 6.08
C TYR A 27 10.93 -8.73 7.02
N ILE A 28 10.05 -7.86 6.52
CA ILE A 28 8.98 -7.29 7.35
C ILE A 28 7.97 -8.36 7.73
N GLY A 29 7.66 -9.28 6.81
CA GLY A 29 6.77 -10.40 7.05
C GLY A 29 7.29 -11.31 8.15
N TYR A 30 8.59 -11.61 8.19
CA TYR A 30 9.23 -12.37 9.26
C TYR A 30 9.05 -11.69 10.63
N ASP A 31 9.33 -10.40 10.73
CA ASP A 31 9.19 -9.65 11.99
C ASP A 31 7.73 -9.64 12.46
N LEU A 32 6.78 -9.32 11.56
CA LEU A 32 5.35 -9.32 11.86
C LEU A 32 4.84 -10.71 12.25
N GLN A 33 5.26 -11.74 11.55
CA GLN A 33 4.88 -13.13 11.83
C GLN A 33 5.27 -13.52 13.25
N ASN A 34 6.49 -13.21 13.67
CA ASN A 34 6.97 -13.49 15.02
C ASN A 34 6.20 -12.69 16.07
N ALA A 35 6.02 -11.38 15.87
CA ALA A 35 5.32 -10.52 16.81
C ALA A 35 3.84 -10.92 16.98
N ILE A 36 3.14 -11.21 15.88
CA ILE A 36 1.74 -11.65 15.93
C ILE A 36 1.63 -13.02 16.60
N ARG A 37 2.53 -13.96 16.27
CA ARG A 37 2.54 -15.29 16.90
C ARG A 37 2.77 -15.20 18.41
N GLU A 38 3.71 -14.38 18.85
CA GLU A 38 3.98 -14.16 20.28
C GLU A 38 2.74 -13.64 20.99
N GLU A 39 2.09 -12.61 20.43
CA GLU A 39 0.88 -12.04 21.02
C GLU A 39 -0.30 -13.00 21.05
N LEU A 40 -0.48 -13.81 20.01
CA LEU A 40 -1.51 -14.87 19.99
C LEU A 40 -1.27 -15.88 21.11
N ILE A 41 -0.04 -16.37 21.29
CA ILE A 41 0.31 -17.33 22.36
C ILE A 41 0.08 -16.70 23.73
N ASN A 42 0.50 -15.46 23.95
CA ASN A 42 0.30 -14.74 25.22
C ASN A 42 -1.19 -14.61 25.60
N ARG A 43 -2.07 -14.63 24.60
CA ARG A 43 -3.53 -14.63 24.77
C ARG A 43 -4.16 -16.02 24.81
N GLY A 44 -3.37 -17.08 24.75
CA GLY A 44 -3.87 -18.45 24.71
C GLY A 44 -4.53 -18.85 23.38
N ILE A 45 -4.22 -18.13 22.29
CA ILE A 45 -4.75 -18.38 20.94
C ILE A 45 -3.71 -19.13 20.12
N TYR A 46 -4.02 -20.34 19.71
CA TYR A 46 -3.12 -21.20 18.94
C TYR A 46 -3.48 -21.15 17.45
N LYS A 47 -3.00 -20.12 16.75
CA LYS A 47 -3.15 -19.98 15.30
C LYS A 47 -1.78 -19.87 14.64
N THR A 48 -1.65 -20.47 13.48
CA THR A 48 -0.47 -20.29 12.63
C THR A 48 -0.52 -18.90 11.99
N VAL A 49 0.63 -18.25 11.92
CA VAL A 49 0.81 -17.02 11.18
C VAL A 49 1.74 -17.31 10.01
N SER A 50 1.33 -17.01 8.80
CA SER A 50 2.10 -17.32 7.58
C SER A 50 2.32 -16.05 6.76
N THR A 51 3.55 -15.87 6.28
CA THR A 51 3.90 -14.79 5.33
C THR A 51 3.99 -15.37 3.93
N ILE A 52 3.33 -14.74 2.97
CA ILE A 52 3.35 -15.11 1.56
C ILE A 52 4.04 -14.00 0.78
N ILE A 53 5.08 -14.34 0.02
CA ILE A 53 5.65 -13.47 -1.00
C ILE A 53 4.60 -13.33 -2.10
N THR A 54 4.20 -12.10 -2.39
CA THR A 54 2.99 -11.82 -3.15
C THR A 54 3.30 -11.05 -4.43
N GLN A 55 2.97 -11.65 -5.57
CA GLN A 55 3.10 -11.03 -6.89
C GLN A 55 1.78 -10.40 -7.32
N VAL A 56 1.83 -9.13 -7.67
CA VAL A 56 0.66 -8.34 -8.04
C VAL A 56 0.72 -7.98 -9.51
N ARG A 57 -0.24 -8.45 -10.29
CA ARG A 57 -0.33 -8.15 -11.71
C ARG A 57 -0.72 -6.71 -11.95
N VAL A 58 0.00 -6.03 -12.83
CA VAL A 58 -0.28 -4.68 -13.30
C VAL A 58 -0.42 -4.64 -14.82
N ASP A 59 -1.09 -3.62 -15.35
CA ASP A 59 -1.23 -3.42 -16.78
C ASP A 59 0.07 -2.82 -17.35
N PRO A 60 0.71 -3.43 -18.37
CA PRO A 60 1.87 -2.84 -19.02
C PRO A 60 1.58 -1.49 -19.69
N PHE A 61 0.32 -1.19 -19.97
CA PHE A 61 -0.14 0.05 -20.58
C PHE A 61 -0.72 1.05 -19.56
N ASP A 62 -0.59 0.79 -18.26
CA ASP A 62 -0.99 1.75 -17.23
C ASP A 62 -0.23 3.07 -17.44
N ILE A 63 -0.97 4.18 -17.40
CA ILE A 63 -0.43 5.54 -17.61
C ILE A 63 0.73 5.87 -16.65
N ALA A 64 0.74 5.26 -15.47
CA ALA A 64 1.80 5.44 -14.48
C ALA A 64 3.20 5.07 -15.01
N PHE A 65 3.31 4.23 -16.05
CA PHE A 65 4.59 3.92 -16.66
C PHE A 65 5.13 5.03 -17.56
N SER A 66 4.25 5.83 -18.17
CA SER A 66 4.63 7.00 -18.96
C SER A 66 4.69 8.28 -18.13
N GLU A 67 3.92 8.33 -17.01
CA GLU A 67 3.83 9.48 -16.12
C GLU A 67 4.13 9.05 -14.67
N PRO A 68 5.38 8.67 -14.36
CA PRO A 68 5.74 8.23 -13.02
C PRO A 68 5.61 9.38 -12.02
N SER A 69 5.04 9.07 -10.85
CA SER A 69 4.74 10.07 -9.82
C SER A 69 5.09 9.64 -8.40
N LYS A 70 5.39 8.36 -8.17
CA LYS A 70 5.71 7.85 -6.83
C LYS A 70 7.11 8.23 -6.43
N VAL A 71 7.23 9.11 -5.45
CA VAL A 71 8.52 9.55 -4.90
C VAL A 71 9.14 8.42 -4.07
N ILE A 72 10.43 8.15 -4.30
CA ILE A 72 11.20 7.11 -3.61
C ILE A 72 12.61 7.57 -3.24
N GLY A 73 13.23 6.84 -2.32
CA GLY A 73 14.63 7.04 -1.95
C GLY A 73 14.88 8.29 -1.12
N ARG A 74 16.14 8.64 -0.97
CA ARG A 74 16.61 9.80 -0.22
C ARG A 74 16.61 11.08 -1.08
N TYR A 75 16.78 12.21 -0.45
CA TYR A 75 17.13 13.44 -1.15
C TYR A 75 18.53 13.36 -1.79
N MET A 76 18.66 13.94 -2.95
CA MET A 76 19.87 13.99 -3.77
C MET A 76 20.22 15.45 -4.08
N SER A 77 21.50 15.71 -4.35
CA SER A 77 21.96 16.96 -4.95
C SER A 77 21.58 17.03 -6.44
N LYS A 78 21.79 18.17 -7.07
CA LYS A 78 21.55 18.32 -8.52
C LYS A 78 22.46 17.39 -9.34
N GLU A 79 23.73 17.28 -8.96
CA GLU A 79 24.70 16.42 -9.64
C GLU A 79 24.32 14.95 -9.55
N GLU A 80 23.84 14.51 -8.36
CA GLU A 80 23.36 13.13 -8.17
C GLU A 80 22.08 12.88 -8.98
N ALA A 81 21.19 13.88 -9.07
CA ALA A 81 19.95 13.82 -9.85
C ALA A 81 20.24 13.67 -11.34
N ASP A 82 21.15 14.50 -11.88
CA ASP A 82 21.58 14.44 -13.28
C ASP A 82 22.18 13.06 -13.61
N ALA A 83 23.01 12.50 -12.72
CA ALA A 83 23.57 11.16 -12.89
C ALA A 83 22.49 10.04 -12.86
N GLU A 84 21.39 10.22 -12.14
CA GLU A 84 20.27 9.28 -12.17
C GLU A 84 19.46 9.41 -13.46
N GLU A 85 19.26 10.63 -13.98
CA GLU A 85 18.59 10.86 -15.26
C GLU A 85 19.40 10.28 -16.44
N GLU A 86 20.72 10.40 -16.42
CA GLU A 86 21.61 9.76 -17.41
C GLU A 86 21.49 8.23 -17.45
N LYS A 87 21.13 7.61 -16.32
CA LYS A 87 20.83 6.18 -16.23
C LYS A 87 19.41 5.82 -16.69
N GLY A 88 18.61 6.81 -17.11
CA GLY A 88 17.22 6.65 -17.54
C GLY A 88 16.21 6.58 -16.37
N ASN A 89 16.60 7.01 -15.17
CA ASN A 89 15.69 7.16 -14.06
C ASN A 89 14.97 8.51 -14.10
N TYR A 90 13.74 8.54 -13.60
CA TYR A 90 13.00 9.80 -13.45
C TYR A 90 13.31 10.45 -12.11
N VAL A 91 13.43 11.77 -12.10
CA VAL A 91 13.73 12.58 -10.92
C VAL A 91 12.77 13.77 -10.84
N VAL A 92 12.46 14.22 -9.65
CA VAL A 92 11.68 15.42 -9.38
C VAL A 92 12.37 16.29 -8.35
N GLU A 93 12.33 17.60 -8.52
CA GLU A 93 12.69 18.55 -7.49
C GLU A 93 11.49 18.78 -6.56
N GLU A 94 11.53 18.22 -5.34
CA GLU A 94 10.45 18.37 -4.34
C GLU A 94 10.56 19.70 -3.57
N GLU A 95 11.77 20.12 -3.29
CA GLU A 95 12.11 21.39 -2.64
C GLU A 95 13.29 22.02 -3.36
N PRO A 96 13.46 23.34 -3.32
CA PRO A 96 14.57 24.00 -3.99
C PRO A 96 15.93 23.37 -3.68
N GLY A 97 16.59 22.84 -4.70
CA GLY A 97 17.88 22.14 -4.60
C GLY A 97 17.84 20.72 -4.01
N LYS A 98 16.65 20.17 -3.74
CA LYS A 98 16.48 18.82 -3.22
C LYS A 98 15.71 17.95 -4.19
N PHE A 99 16.37 16.97 -4.71
CA PHE A 99 15.86 16.08 -5.75
C PHE A 99 15.56 14.69 -5.18
N ARG A 100 14.56 14.02 -5.72
CA ARG A 100 14.26 12.62 -5.43
C ARG A 100 13.89 11.87 -6.68
N ARG A 101 14.14 10.56 -6.65
CA ARG A 101 13.66 9.69 -7.72
C ARG A 101 12.14 9.54 -7.65
N ILE A 102 11.54 9.42 -8.82
CA ILE A 102 10.15 9.00 -8.96
C ILE A 102 10.09 7.72 -9.78
N ILE A 103 9.08 6.91 -9.51
CA ILE A 103 8.87 5.63 -10.19
C ILE A 103 7.39 5.46 -10.51
N ALA A 104 7.07 4.60 -11.47
CA ALA A 104 5.72 4.22 -11.79
C ALA A 104 4.99 3.63 -10.58
N SER A 105 3.71 4.00 -10.42
CA SER A 105 2.84 3.44 -9.39
C SER A 105 1.52 2.97 -10.03
N PRO A 106 1.55 1.85 -10.80
CA PRO A 106 0.39 1.34 -11.51
C PRO A 106 -0.66 0.77 -10.56
N MET A 107 -1.90 0.65 -11.05
CA MET A 107 -2.99 0.05 -10.31
C MET A 107 -2.87 -1.49 -10.26
N PRO A 108 -3.16 -2.12 -9.10
CA PRO A 108 -3.21 -3.58 -8.99
C PRO A 108 -4.43 -4.13 -9.73
N ILE A 109 -4.21 -5.13 -10.58
CA ILE A 109 -5.28 -5.82 -11.31
C ILE A 109 -5.68 -7.11 -10.59
N ASP A 110 -4.68 -7.91 -10.20
CA ASP A 110 -4.86 -9.26 -9.67
C ASP A 110 -3.68 -9.68 -8.79
N ILE A 111 -3.86 -10.72 -7.99
CA ILE A 111 -2.84 -11.27 -7.09
C ILE A 111 -2.64 -12.75 -7.44
N TYR A 112 -1.44 -13.14 -7.82
CA TYR A 112 -1.17 -14.52 -8.27
C TYR A 112 -1.30 -15.55 -7.17
N GLU A 113 -0.91 -15.20 -5.94
CA GLU A 113 -0.94 -16.10 -4.78
C GLU A 113 -2.29 -16.11 -4.06
N ILE A 114 -3.35 -15.57 -4.65
CA ILE A 114 -4.67 -15.42 -4.03
C ILE A 114 -5.28 -16.75 -3.56
N ASP A 115 -5.11 -17.81 -4.32
CA ASP A 115 -5.63 -19.13 -3.94
C ASP A 115 -4.90 -19.70 -2.71
N ALA A 116 -3.59 -19.47 -2.59
CA ALA A 116 -2.82 -19.82 -1.40
C ALA A 116 -3.29 -19.01 -0.18
N VAL A 117 -3.53 -17.70 -0.35
CA VAL A 117 -4.07 -16.84 0.72
C VAL A 117 -5.42 -17.37 1.20
N LYS A 118 -6.35 -17.67 0.27
CA LYS A 118 -7.67 -18.23 0.61
C LYS A 118 -7.57 -19.55 1.36
N ALA A 119 -6.75 -20.48 0.85
CA ALA A 119 -6.56 -21.79 1.48
C ALA A 119 -6.05 -21.69 2.92
N LEU A 120 -5.15 -20.75 3.19
CA LEU A 120 -4.66 -20.51 4.56
C LEU A 120 -5.72 -19.85 5.45
N LEU A 121 -6.51 -18.92 4.92
CA LEU A 121 -7.64 -18.32 5.63
C LEU A 121 -8.71 -19.35 5.95
N ASP A 122 -9.04 -20.24 5.02
CA ASP A 122 -9.99 -21.34 5.21
C ASP A 122 -9.49 -22.35 6.26
N ALA A 123 -8.17 -22.48 6.39
CA ALA A 123 -7.52 -23.26 7.46
C ALA A 123 -7.39 -22.47 8.80
N ASP A 124 -8.11 -21.37 8.95
CA ASP A 124 -8.13 -20.52 10.16
C ASP A 124 -6.76 -19.94 10.55
N GLN A 125 -5.88 -19.68 9.57
CA GLN A 125 -4.59 -19.06 9.79
C GLN A 125 -4.66 -17.52 9.68
N VAL A 126 -3.69 -16.86 10.30
CA VAL A 126 -3.42 -15.43 10.06
C VAL A 126 -2.45 -15.32 8.88
N VAL A 127 -2.82 -14.57 7.86
CA VAL A 127 -2.01 -14.44 6.63
C VAL A 127 -1.48 -13.02 6.49
N ILE A 128 -0.17 -12.91 6.28
CA ILE A 128 0.53 -11.67 5.93
C ILE A 128 0.83 -11.77 4.43
N ALA A 129 0.24 -10.89 3.63
CA ALA A 129 0.39 -10.89 2.18
C ALA A 129 0.45 -9.47 1.62
N ALA A 130 1.00 -9.31 0.43
CA ALA A 130 1.08 -8.05 -0.31
C ALA A 130 1.76 -6.91 0.47
N GLY A 131 2.77 -7.22 1.28
CA GLY A 131 3.52 -6.22 2.05
C GLY A 131 4.10 -5.13 1.15
N GLY A 132 3.95 -3.85 1.58
CA GLY A 132 4.42 -2.70 0.80
C GLY A 132 3.67 -2.43 -0.52
N GLY A 133 2.63 -3.22 -0.83
CA GLY A 133 1.86 -3.18 -2.08
C GLY A 133 2.08 -4.39 -2.97
N GLY A 134 2.89 -5.35 -2.52
CA GLY A 134 3.24 -6.55 -3.29
C GLY A 134 4.35 -6.29 -4.33
N ILE A 135 4.72 -7.33 -5.04
CA ILE A 135 5.72 -7.29 -6.11
C ILE A 135 5.00 -7.05 -7.44
N PRO A 136 5.15 -5.86 -8.07
CA PRO A 136 4.52 -5.62 -9.35
C PRO A 136 5.12 -6.49 -10.45
N VAL A 137 4.26 -7.22 -11.18
CA VAL A 137 4.65 -8.08 -12.28
C VAL A 137 3.82 -7.83 -13.53
N LEU A 138 4.49 -7.95 -14.69
CA LEU A 138 3.90 -7.92 -16.01
C LEU A 138 3.78 -9.35 -16.54
N GLN A 139 2.60 -9.73 -17.00
CA GLN A 139 2.38 -11.03 -17.62
C GLN A 139 2.72 -10.98 -19.11
N GLN A 140 3.63 -11.84 -19.52
CA GLN A 140 4.03 -12.03 -20.92
C GLN A 140 3.86 -13.50 -21.33
N GLY A 141 2.67 -13.85 -21.82
CA GLY A 141 2.30 -15.25 -22.00
C GLY A 141 2.26 -16.00 -20.68
N SER A 142 3.06 -17.07 -20.55
CA SER A 142 3.23 -17.83 -19.31
C SER A 142 4.32 -17.28 -18.38
N HIS A 143 5.07 -16.26 -18.81
CA HIS A 143 6.17 -15.69 -18.04
C HIS A 143 5.73 -14.45 -17.25
N LEU A 144 6.17 -14.35 -16.00
CA LEU A 144 6.01 -13.17 -15.17
C LEU A 144 7.33 -12.41 -15.10
N LYS A 145 7.30 -11.16 -15.52
CA LYS A 145 8.45 -10.26 -15.46
C LYS A 145 8.22 -9.19 -14.39
N GLY A 146 9.12 -9.07 -13.44
CA GLY A 146 9.08 -8.00 -12.45
C GLY A 146 9.09 -6.62 -13.13
N ALA A 147 8.16 -5.75 -12.74
CA ALA A 147 8.10 -4.39 -13.23
C ALA A 147 9.00 -3.46 -12.42
N SER A 148 9.57 -2.43 -13.07
CA SER A 148 10.25 -1.33 -12.39
C SER A 148 9.21 -0.32 -11.87
N ALA A 149 8.46 -0.72 -10.85
CA ALA A 149 7.34 0.01 -10.30
C ALA A 149 7.18 -0.26 -8.81
N ILE A 150 6.39 0.55 -8.12
CA ILE A 150 5.95 0.32 -6.74
C ILE A 150 4.46 0.60 -6.68
N ILE A 151 3.66 -0.40 -6.40
CA ILE A 151 2.20 -0.25 -6.25
C ILE A 151 1.90 0.46 -4.93
N GLU A 152 0.93 1.36 -4.92
CA GLU A 152 0.46 1.96 -3.68
C GLU A 152 -0.24 0.91 -2.82
N LYS A 153 0.30 0.64 -1.63
CA LYS A 153 -0.15 -0.44 -0.73
C LYS A 153 -1.65 -0.39 -0.40
N ASP A 154 -2.21 0.80 -0.36
CA ASP A 154 -3.63 0.99 -0.01
C ASP A 154 -4.54 0.40 -1.10
N TYR A 155 -4.17 0.52 -2.38
CA TYR A 155 -4.91 -0.12 -3.48
C TYR A 155 -4.75 -1.63 -3.50
N THR A 156 -3.54 -2.13 -3.23
CA THR A 156 -3.34 -3.59 -3.15
C THR A 156 -4.11 -4.19 -1.97
N ALA A 157 -4.15 -3.50 -0.82
CA ALA A 157 -4.95 -3.94 0.33
C ALA A 157 -6.45 -4.03 -0.01
N ALA A 158 -6.98 -3.04 -0.72
CA ALA A 158 -8.37 -3.07 -1.19
C ALA A 158 -8.61 -4.21 -2.20
N LYS A 159 -7.69 -4.43 -3.14
CA LYS A 159 -7.77 -5.53 -4.11
C LYS A 159 -7.69 -6.89 -3.40
N LEU A 160 -6.79 -7.08 -2.46
CA LEU A 160 -6.69 -8.30 -1.66
C LEU A 160 -7.98 -8.56 -0.88
N ALA A 161 -8.51 -7.53 -0.20
CA ALA A 161 -9.76 -7.62 0.55
C ALA A 161 -10.95 -7.98 -0.36
N GLU A 162 -11.01 -7.42 -1.56
CA GLU A 162 -12.01 -7.78 -2.59
C GLU A 162 -11.90 -9.25 -2.98
N LEU A 163 -10.69 -9.72 -3.31
CA LEU A 163 -10.44 -11.07 -3.81
C LEU A 163 -10.68 -12.15 -2.76
N VAL A 164 -10.39 -11.89 -1.48
CA VAL A 164 -10.70 -12.84 -0.38
C VAL A 164 -12.15 -12.73 0.10
N GLY A 165 -12.95 -11.80 -0.43
CA GLY A 165 -14.34 -11.61 -0.01
C GLY A 165 -14.48 -11.01 1.38
N ALA A 166 -13.55 -10.14 1.80
CA ALA A 166 -13.62 -9.49 3.10
C ALA A 166 -14.83 -8.54 3.20
N GLY A 167 -15.53 -8.55 4.33
CA GLY A 167 -16.61 -7.61 4.62
C GLY A 167 -16.10 -6.29 5.20
N THR A 168 -14.88 -6.27 5.73
CA THR A 168 -14.29 -5.06 6.36
C THR A 168 -12.85 -4.89 5.92
N LEU A 169 -12.49 -3.68 5.47
CA LEU A 169 -11.13 -3.24 5.22
C LEU A 169 -10.74 -2.21 6.28
N LEU A 170 -9.69 -2.50 7.05
CA LEU A 170 -9.20 -1.59 8.10
C LEU A 170 -7.85 -0.99 7.70
N PHE A 171 -7.79 0.32 7.59
CA PHE A 171 -6.54 1.07 7.47
C PHE A 171 -6.11 1.62 8.82
N LEU A 172 -4.92 1.25 9.26
CA LEU A 172 -4.31 1.76 10.50
C LEU A 172 -3.36 2.92 10.18
N THR A 173 -3.54 4.01 10.91
CA THR A 173 -2.86 5.30 10.66
C THR A 173 -2.29 5.87 11.95
N ALA A 174 -1.56 6.98 11.85
CA ALA A 174 -1.10 7.75 13.00
C ALA A 174 -2.14 8.76 13.51
N TYR A 175 -3.28 8.91 12.83
CA TYR A 175 -4.36 9.81 13.22
C TYR A 175 -5.64 9.05 13.57
N ASP A 176 -6.49 9.65 14.41
CA ASP A 176 -7.67 8.98 14.94
C ASP A 176 -8.81 8.87 13.91
N LYS A 177 -9.07 9.93 13.17
CA LYS A 177 -10.20 10.04 12.24
C LYS A 177 -9.82 10.78 10.97
N LEU A 178 -10.54 10.50 9.90
CA LEU A 178 -10.46 11.28 8.68
C LEU A 178 -10.99 12.69 8.96
N THR A 179 -10.20 13.69 8.57
CA THR A 179 -10.49 15.11 8.81
C THR A 179 -10.19 15.91 7.55
N ILE A 180 -11.07 16.80 7.17
CA ILE A 180 -10.85 17.82 6.13
C ILE A 180 -10.75 19.20 6.77
N GLY A 181 -10.09 20.14 6.10
CA GLY A 181 -9.93 21.52 6.59
C GLY A 181 -9.21 21.62 7.94
N LYS A 182 -8.32 20.69 8.27
CA LYS A 182 -7.65 20.64 9.57
C LYS A 182 -6.98 21.96 9.92
N GLY A 183 -7.30 22.50 11.11
CA GLY A 183 -6.77 23.76 11.59
C GLY A 183 -7.41 25.01 10.99
N THR A 184 -8.50 24.87 10.23
CA THR A 184 -9.29 25.98 9.70
C THR A 184 -10.67 26.07 10.36
N PRO A 185 -11.42 27.18 10.22
CA PRO A 185 -12.82 27.25 10.69
C PRO A 185 -13.77 26.24 10.04
N GLU A 186 -13.36 25.63 8.92
CA GLU A 186 -14.13 24.64 8.16
C GLU A 186 -13.71 23.21 8.49
N GLU A 187 -12.98 23.01 9.59
CA GLU A 187 -12.54 21.68 10.03
C GLU A 187 -13.75 20.78 10.25
N LYS A 188 -13.75 19.62 9.57
CA LYS A 188 -14.76 18.60 9.72
C LYS A 188 -14.12 17.25 9.96
N VAL A 189 -14.47 16.64 11.07
CA VAL A 189 -14.06 15.28 11.48
C VAL A 189 -15.20 14.31 11.18
N PHE A 190 -14.89 13.16 10.59
CA PHE A 190 -15.89 12.18 10.20
C PHE A 190 -15.89 10.97 11.15
N ASP A 191 -17.06 10.65 11.69
CA ASP A 191 -17.32 9.36 12.33
C ASP A 191 -17.76 8.33 11.28
N THR A 192 -18.68 8.74 10.42
CA THR A 192 -19.15 7.97 9.27
C THR A 192 -19.28 8.89 8.06
N VAL A 193 -18.94 8.39 6.89
CA VAL A 193 -19.04 9.14 5.64
C VAL A 193 -19.34 8.18 4.49
N SER A 194 -20.15 8.63 3.52
CA SER A 194 -20.44 7.84 2.32
C SER A 194 -19.34 7.97 1.26
N ALA A 195 -19.22 6.95 0.41
CA ALA A 195 -18.37 7.01 -0.78
C ALA A 195 -18.74 8.20 -1.69
N THR A 196 -20.03 8.50 -1.79
CA THR A 196 -20.52 9.64 -2.60
C THR A 196 -20.01 10.97 -2.07
N ASP A 197 -20.09 11.20 -0.76
CA ASP A 197 -19.58 12.43 -0.15
C ASP A 197 -18.08 12.54 -0.29
N LEU A 198 -17.35 11.42 -0.09
CA LEU A 198 -15.91 11.39 -0.25
C LEU A 198 -15.46 11.70 -1.68
N HIS A 199 -16.20 11.23 -2.69
CA HIS A 199 -15.92 11.61 -4.08
C HIS A 199 -16.03 13.14 -4.30
N GLN A 200 -16.98 13.80 -3.63
CA GLN A 200 -17.10 15.25 -3.72
C GLN A 200 -15.89 15.92 -3.03
N TYR A 201 -15.53 15.50 -1.82
CA TYR A 201 -14.35 16.06 -1.12
C TYR A 201 -13.03 15.82 -1.86
N ILE A 202 -12.90 14.71 -2.61
CA ILE A 202 -11.75 14.49 -3.50
C ILE A 202 -11.73 15.53 -4.62
N LYS A 203 -12.85 15.78 -5.30
CA LYS A 203 -12.95 16.78 -6.36
C LYS A 203 -12.65 18.19 -5.87
N ASP A 204 -13.03 18.48 -4.63
CA ASP A 204 -12.78 19.76 -3.97
C ASP A 204 -11.34 19.91 -3.45
N GLY A 205 -10.49 18.86 -3.63
CA GLY A 205 -9.06 18.88 -3.30
C GLY A 205 -8.73 18.77 -1.82
N HIS A 206 -9.63 18.24 -0.99
CA HIS A 206 -9.45 18.17 0.46
C HIS A 206 -8.43 17.14 0.94
N PHE A 207 -8.00 16.19 0.09
CA PHE A 207 -7.10 15.12 0.50
C PHE A 207 -5.72 15.24 -0.16
N PRO A 208 -4.63 15.32 0.64
CA PRO A 208 -3.27 15.33 0.10
C PRO A 208 -2.99 14.06 -0.71
N ALA A 209 -2.47 14.26 -1.92
CA ALA A 209 -2.26 13.19 -2.91
C ALA A 209 -1.35 12.05 -2.41
N VAL A 210 -0.37 12.36 -1.58
CA VAL A 210 0.67 11.39 -1.19
C VAL A 210 0.27 10.54 0.04
N THR A 211 -0.57 11.05 0.93
CA THR A 211 -0.78 10.41 2.24
C THR A 211 -2.19 9.92 2.47
N THR A 212 -3.20 10.75 2.22
CA THR A 212 -4.59 10.47 2.57
C THR A 212 -5.42 10.02 1.38
N PHE A 213 -5.20 10.63 0.23
CA PHE A 213 -5.96 10.33 -1.00
C PHE A 213 -5.94 8.83 -1.36
N PRO A 214 -4.79 8.09 -1.40
CA PRO A 214 -4.81 6.68 -1.78
C PRO A 214 -5.67 5.82 -0.86
N LYS A 215 -5.66 6.09 0.46
CA LYS A 215 -6.51 5.38 1.44
C LYS A 215 -7.99 5.63 1.22
N VAL A 216 -8.34 6.88 0.98
CA VAL A 216 -9.74 7.29 0.75
C VAL A 216 -10.25 6.68 -0.55
N ASP A 217 -9.50 6.80 -1.65
CA ASP A 217 -9.89 6.24 -2.95
C ASP A 217 -9.95 4.70 -2.91
N ALA A 218 -8.99 4.03 -2.27
CA ALA A 218 -9.01 2.59 -2.06
C ALA A 218 -10.22 2.14 -1.23
N SER A 219 -10.58 2.91 -0.18
CA SER A 219 -11.78 2.65 0.62
C SER A 219 -13.05 2.77 -0.21
N ILE A 220 -13.17 3.83 -1.01
CA ILE A 220 -14.32 4.05 -1.92
C ILE A 220 -14.47 2.86 -2.87
N ARG A 221 -13.39 2.45 -3.54
CA ARG A 221 -13.38 1.31 -4.48
C ARG A 221 -13.86 0.02 -3.80
N PHE A 222 -13.38 -0.24 -2.60
CA PHE A 222 -13.75 -1.44 -1.84
C PHE A 222 -15.23 -1.48 -1.47
N VAL A 223 -15.78 -0.37 -0.94
CA VAL A 223 -17.17 -0.34 -0.50
C VAL A 223 -18.17 -0.21 -1.66
N THR A 224 -17.81 0.42 -2.76
CA THR A 224 -18.67 0.54 -3.93
C THR A 224 -18.79 -0.77 -4.73
N ALA A 225 -17.84 -1.68 -4.61
CA ALA A 225 -17.89 -2.99 -5.23
C ALA A 225 -18.98 -3.90 -4.61
N ASP A 226 -19.33 -3.68 -3.34
CA ASP A 226 -20.41 -4.40 -2.66
C ASP A 226 -20.92 -3.56 -1.49
N LYS A 227 -22.23 -3.28 -1.46
CA LYS A 227 -22.88 -2.38 -0.49
C LYS A 227 -22.88 -2.89 0.96
N GLU A 228 -22.63 -4.17 1.17
CA GLU A 228 -22.50 -4.75 2.51
C GLU A 228 -21.11 -4.54 3.11
N ARG A 229 -20.16 -4.11 2.30
CA ARG A 229 -18.78 -3.84 2.73
C ARG A 229 -18.67 -2.50 3.44
N LYS A 230 -17.70 -2.43 4.35
CA LYS A 230 -17.28 -1.19 4.99
C LYS A 230 -15.76 -1.06 5.02
N ALA A 231 -15.25 0.15 4.89
CA ALA A 231 -13.87 0.45 5.19
C ALA A 231 -13.78 1.29 6.46
N VAL A 232 -12.74 1.09 7.25
CA VAL A 232 -12.49 1.82 8.50
C VAL A 232 -11.09 2.40 8.45
N ILE A 233 -10.96 3.69 8.74
CA ILE A 233 -9.66 4.35 8.93
C ILE A 233 -9.57 4.70 10.41
N ALA A 234 -8.58 4.16 11.12
CA ALA A 234 -8.43 4.34 12.55
C ALA A 234 -6.95 4.44 12.98
N ASN A 235 -6.73 4.95 14.18
CA ASN A 235 -5.41 4.98 14.78
C ASN A 235 -4.91 3.55 15.07
N LEU A 236 -3.62 3.30 14.81
CA LEU A 236 -2.97 2.01 15.04
C LEU A 236 -3.13 1.53 16.49
N GLU A 237 -2.98 2.43 17.45
CA GLU A 237 -3.12 2.12 18.88
C GLU A 237 -4.56 1.80 19.31
N LYS A 238 -5.54 2.16 18.47
CA LYS A 238 -6.99 2.00 18.72
C LYS A 238 -7.66 1.06 17.71
N ALA A 239 -6.89 0.12 17.13
CA ALA A 239 -7.39 -0.79 16.09
C ALA A 239 -8.63 -1.59 16.52
N LYS A 240 -8.64 -2.08 17.77
CA LYS A 240 -9.76 -2.84 18.34
C LYS A 240 -11.03 -1.97 18.47
N GLU A 241 -10.87 -0.77 18.96
CA GLU A 241 -11.96 0.20 19.10
C GLU A 241 -12.48 0.65 17.73
N GLY A 242 -11.60 0.81 16.74
CA GLY A 242 -11.94 1.10 15.36
C GLY A 242 -12.81 0.01 14.73
N LEU A 243 -12.41 -1.25 14.85
CA LEU A 243 -13.20 -2.40 14.39
C LEU A 243 -14.56 -2.51 15.09
N ALA A 244 -14.61 -2.14 16.37
CA ALA A 244 -15.84 -2.12 17.15
C ALA A 244 -16.74 -0.89 16.86
N GLY A 245 -16.34 0.02 15.97
CA GLY A 245 -17.06 1.25 15.63
C GLY A 245 -17.09 2.30 16.75
N LYS A 246 -16.18 2.23 17.72
CA LYS A 246 -16.09 3.17 18.84
C LYS A 246 -15.20 4.36 18.56
N THR A 247 -14.36 4.27 17.56
CA THR A 247 -13.47 5.33 17.08
C THR A 247 -13.13 5.09 15.59
N GLY A 248 -12.34 5.98 15.01
CA GLY A 248 -12.03 5.92 13.58
C GLY A 248 -13.12 6.56 12.73
N THR A 249 -12.95 6.47 11.42
CA THR A 249 -13.95 6.87 10.42
C THR A 249 -14.41 5.64 9.67
N THR A 250 -15.70 5.36 9.70
CA THR A 250 -16.34 4.30 8.90
C THR A 250 -16.80 4.85 7.56
N ILE A 251 -16.39 4.19 6.48
CA ILE A 251 -16.77 4.53 5.10
C ILE A 251 -17.71 3.44 4.59
N THR A 252 -18.83 3.87 4.00
CA THR A 252 -19.87 3.00 3.42
C THR A 252 -20.15 3.38 1.97
N ALA A 253 -20.86 2.53 1.24
CA ALA A 253 -21.26 2.77 -0.14
C ALA A 253 -22.16 4.01 -0.29
#